data_be109dc43a37a0d3cf4bc85ef699c955
#
_entry.id   be109dc43a37a0d3cf4bc85ef699c955
#
_cell.length_a   1.000
_cell.length_b   1.000
_cell.length_c   1.000
_cell.angle_alpha   90.00
_cell.angle_beta   90.00
_cell.angle_gamma   90.00
#
_symmetry.space_group_name_H-M   'P 1'
#
loop_
_entity.id
_entity.type
_entity.pdbx_description
1 polymer ?
#
loop_
_entity_poly.entity_id
_entity_poly.type
_entity_poly.pdbx_seq_one_letter_code
_entity_poly.pdbx_strand_id
1 'polypeptide(L)'
;MKTSNVVQKVENLPQTPGSYIFKDSTGKVIYVGKAKNLKARVKSYFSVNIPSDFKTAELVRRINDLEFIKVDSEFEAIILEAELIKKYKPKYNIVLKDDRSKIYIVIRNDLITLSEKKYKLPKVITARKPDLKETDIVFGPYPNNVVVRNILT
;
A
#
# COMPACT_ATOMS: atom_id res chain seq x y z
N MET A 1 3.57 2.82 -26.19
CA MET A 1 4.93 3.40 -26.06
C MET A 1 4.87 4.46 -24.99
N LYS A 2 5.72 4.37 -23.98
CA LYS A 2 5.82 5.46 -22.99
C LYS A 2 6.52 6.63 -23.64
N THR A 3 6.04 7.82 -23.33
CA THR A 3 6.60 9.06 -23.86
C THR A 3 8.09 9.09 -23.50
N SER A 4 8.97 9.33 -24.46
CA SER A 4 10.43 9.43 -24.28
C SER A 4 10.83 10.32 -23.09
N ASN A 5 10.01 11.29 -22.76
CA ASN A 5 10.14 12.20 -21.64
C ASN A 5 10.16 11.49 -20.25
N VAL A 6 9.24 10.53 -19.99
CA VAL A 6 9.18 9.85 -18.68
C VAL A 6 10.41 8.95 -18.48
N VAL A 7 10.84 8.24 -19.51
CA VAL A 7 12.02 7.37 -19.45
C VAL A 7 13.28 8.21 -19.15
N GLN A 8 13.42 9.33 -19.81
CA GLN A 8 14.55 10.24 -19.60
C GLN A 8 14.53 10.86 -18.19
N LYS A 9 13.36 11.22 -17.67
CA LYS A 9 13.20 11.70 -16.29
C LYS A 9 13.56 10.62 -15.27
N VAL A 10 13.22 9.36 -15.48
CA VAL A 10 13.55 8.23 -14.59
C VAL A 10 15.08 8.03 -14.53
N GLU A 11 15.76 8.11 -15.65
CA GLU A 11 17.25 7.96 -15.67
C GLU A 11 17.97 9.11 -14.94
N ASN A 12 17.37 10.29 -14.90
CA ASN A 12 17.92 11.48 -14.24
C ASN A 12 17.52 11.64 -12.76
N LEU A 13 16.76 10.68 -12.19
CA LEU A 13 16.39 10.73 -10.79
C LEU A 13 17.61 10.58 -9.86
N PRO A 14 17.64 11.31 -8.73
CA PRO A 14 18.68 11.16 -7.73
C PRO A 14 18.54 9.84 -6.96
N GLN A 15 19.66 9.37 -6.40
CA GLN A 15 19.70 8.19 -5.52
C GLN A 15 19.56 8.58 -4.04
N THR A 16 18.66 9.49 -3.75
CA THR A 16 18.41 10.05 -2.41
C THR A 16 16.99 9.73 -1.95
N PRO A 17 16.71 9.86 -0.64
CA PRO A 17 15.33 9.80 -0.15
C PRO A 17 14.45 10.90 -0.75
N GLY A 18 13.16 10.61 -0.85
CA GLY A 18 12.19 11.59 -1.34
C GLY A 18 10.83 11.01 -1.65
N SER A 19 9.96 11.87 -2.15
CA SER A 19 8.65 11.49 -2.67
C SER A 19 8.58 11.72 -4.17
N TYR A 20 7.92 10.80 -4.88
CA TYR A 20 7.68 10.88 -6.31
C TYR A 20 6.19 10.97 -6.60
N ILE A 21 5.85 11.65 -7.68
CA ILE A 21 4.50 12.02 -8.07
C ILE A 21 4.29 11.60 -9.52
N PHE A 22 3.36 10.69 -9.76
CA PHE A 22 2.97 10.29 -11.10
C PHE A 22 1.76 11.07 -11.57
N LYS A 23 1.83 11.56 -12.81
CA LYS A 23 0.76 12.29 -13.48
C LYS A 23 0.29 11.56 -14.72
N ASP A 24 -0.98 11.73 -15.05
CA ASP A 24 -1.55 11.23 -16.30
C ASP A 24 -1.34 12.21 -17.47
N SER A 25 -1.89 11.88 -18.63
CA SER A 25 -1.80 12.71 -19.85
C SER A 25 -2.48 14.07 -19.72
N THR A 26 -3.33 14.29 -18.73
CA THR A 26 -3.98 15.58 -18.46
C THR A 26 -3.20 16.43 -17.46
N GLY A 27 -2.08 15.93 -16.94
CA GLY A 27 -1.30 16.55 -15.87
C GLY A 27 -1.85 16.35 -14.46
N LYS A 28 -2.92 15.54 -14.31
CA LYS A 28 -3.51 15.23 -13.02
C LYS A 28 -2.62 14.26 -12.24
N VAL A 29 -2.41 14.53 -10.94
CA VAL A 29 -1.72 13.63 -10.03
C VAL A 29 -2.57 12.38 -9.82
N ILE A 30 -2.02 11.22 -10.18
CA ILE A 30 -2.69 9.92 -10.09
C ILE A 30 -2.12 9.02 -9.00
N TYR A 31 -0.84 9.24 -8.61
CA TYR A 31 -0.18 8.49 -7.54
C TYR A 31 0.95 9.30 -6.91
N VAL A 32 1.13 9.14 -5.61
CA VAL A 32 2.26 9.66 -4.84
C VAL A 32 2.89 8.50 -4.08
N GLY A 33 4.20 8.44 -4.03
CA GLY A 33 4.91 7.43 -3.25
C GLY A 33 6.20 7.98 -2.65
N LYS A 34 6.68 7.33 -1.60
CA LYS A 34 7.98 7.60 -0.99
C LYS A 34 9.03 6.61 -1.43
N ALA A 35 10.27 7.01 -1.34
CA ALA A 35 11.42 6.16 -1.60
C ALA A 35 12.59 6.52 -0.68
N LYS A 36 13.36 5.50 -0.28
CA LYS A 36 14.69 5.66 0.31
C LYS A 36 15.73 5.99 -0.77
N ASN A 37 15.49 5.50 -1.98
CA ASN A 37 16.25 5.79 -3.19
C ASN A 37 15.26 6.02 -4.33
N LEU A 38 15.05 7.27 -4.70
CA LEU A 38 14.08 7.68 -5.72
C LEU A 38 14.31 6.95 -7.05
N LYS A 39 15.56 6.95 -7.54
CA LYS A 39 15.91 6.31 -8.82
C LYS A 39 15.58 4.82 -8.82
N ALA A 40 16.04 4.08 -7.82
CA ALA A 40 15.82 2.64 -7.73
C ALA A 40 14.31 2.31 -7.63
N ARG A 41 13.58 3.04 -6.79
CA ARG A 41 12.15 2.81 -6.59
C ARG A 41 11.34 3.12 -7.82
N VAL A 42 11.54 4.28 -8.43
CA VAL A 42 10.78 4.67 -9.62
C VAL A 42 11.11 3.76 -10.80
N LYS A 43 12.38 3.42 -10.99
CA LYS A 43 12.82 2.50 -12.05
C LYS A 43 12.13 1.13 -11.94
N SER A 44 11.83 0.65 -10.73
CA SER A 44 11.16 -0.64 -10.52
C SER A 44 9.75 -0.71 -11.12
N TYR A 45 9.03 0.40 -11.28
CA TYR A 45 7.74 0.45 -11.98
C TYR A 45 7.87 0.23 -13.49
N PHE A 46 9.06 0.51 -14.04
CA PHE A 46 9.32 0.48 -15.47
C PHE A 46 10.21 -0.69 -15.89
N SER A 47 10.61 -1.54 -14.96
CA SER A 47 11.38 -2.75 -15.28
C SER A 47 10.51 -3.78 -16.02
N VAL A 48 11.16 -4.66 -16.77
CA VAL A 48 10.53 -5.68 -17.63
C VAL A 48 9.64 -6.65 -16.83
N ASN A 49 9.95 -6.87 -15.57
CA ASN A 49 9.10 -7.63 -14.65
C ASN A 49 7.98 -6.72 -14.12
N ILE A 50 6.97 -6.52 -14.95
CA ILE A 50 5.74 -5.83 -14.54
C ILE A 50 5.17 -6.57 -13.32
N PRO A 51 4.86 -5.86 -12.22
CA PRO A 51 4.23 -6.49 -11.08
C PRO A 51 2.99 -7.29 -11.52
N SER A 52 2.86 -8.50 -11.04
CA SER A 52 1.71 -9.38 -11.32
C SER A 52 0.37 -8.83 -10.81
N ASP A 53 0.42 -7.71 -10.07
CA ASP A 53 -0.74 -7.00 -9.57
C ASP A 53 -1.37 -6.12 -10.67
N PHE A 54 -2.60 -6.46 -11.03
CA PHE A 54 -3.39 -5.74 -12.04
C PHE A 54 -3.49 -4.22 -11.77
N LYS A 55 -3.60 -3.82 -10.50
CA LYS A 55 -3.73 -2.41 -10.11
C LYS A 55 -2.45 -1.60 -10.37
N THR A 56 -1.31 -2.18 -10.06
CA THR A 56 -0.02 -1.55 -10.36
C THR A 56 0.24 -1.50 -11.87
N ALA A 57 -0.14 -2.54 -12.62
CA ALA A 57 -0.04 -2.53 -14.07
C ALA A 57 -0.92 -1.44 -14.70
N GLU A 58 -2.13 -1.25 -14.19
CA GLU A 58 -3.05 -0.19 -14.64
C GLU A 58 -2.49 1.21 -14.31
N LEU A 59 -1.95 1.42 -13.11
CA LEU A 59 -1.26 2.65 -12.75
C LEU A 59 -0.14 2.96 -13.74
N VAL A 60 0.75 1.97 -13.97
CA VAL A 60 1.91 2.12 -14.85
C VAL A 60 1.50 2.49 -16.28
N ARG A 61 0.39 1.97 -16.78
CA ARG A 61 -0.13 2.32 -18.12
C ARG A 61 -0.52 3.80 -18.22
N ARG A 62 -1.02 4.39 -17.13
CA ARG A 62 -1.53 5.76 -17.11
C ARG A 62 -0.47 6.81 -16.82
N ILE A 63 0.73 6.41 -16.35
CA ILE A 63 1.82 7.36 -16.11
C ILE A 63 2.23 7.99 -17.43
N ASN A 64 2.09 9.31 -17.51
CA ASN A 64 2.53 10.13 -18.64
C ASN A 64 3.61 11.13 -18.22
N ASP A 65 3.66 11.49 -16.94
CA ASP A 65 4.69 12.38 -16.41
C ASP A 65 5.09 12.02 -14.99
N LEU A 66 6.27 12.48 -14.57
CA LEU A 66 6.90 12.23 -13.28
C LEU A 66 7.47 13.52 -12.72
N GLU A 67 7.16 13.80 -11.46
CA GLU A 67 7.84 14.79 -10.63
C GLU A 67 8.38 14.12 -9.37
N PHE A 68 9.34 14.76 -8.71
CA PHE A 68 9.88 14.29 -7.45
C PHE A 68 10.31 15.46 -6.55
N ILE A 69 10.34 15.18 -5.25
CA ILE A 69 10.87 16.10 -4.23
C ILE A 69 11.85 15.29 -3.40
N LYS A 70 13.13 15.68 -3.43
CA LYS A 70 14.16 15.07 -2.60
C LYS A 70 14.10 15.63 -1.19
N VAL A 71 14.43 14.80 -0.20
CA VAL A 71 14.55 15.14 1.21
C VAL A 71 15.82 14.54 1.79
N ASP A 72 16.19 14.94 2.99
CA ASP A 72 17.46 14.52 3.60
C ASP A 72 17.36 13.17 4.33
N SER A 73 16.15 12.75 4.69
CA SER A 73 15.91 11.50 5.43
C SER A 73 14.71 10.71 4.92
N GLU A 74 14.70 9.41 5.21
CA GLU A 74 13.55 8.54 4.95
C GLU A 74 12.33 8.95 5.77
N PHE A 75 12.54 9.47 6.99
CA PHE A 75 11.48 9.97 7.85
C PHE A 75 10.77 11.19 7.23
N GLU A 76 11.51 12.14 6.69
CA GLU A 76 10.95 13.28 5.97
C GLU A 76 10.17 12.85 4.73
N ALA A 77 10.65 11.82 4.02
CA ALA A 77 9.94 11.27 2.88
C ALA A 77 8.56 10.68 3.27
N ILE A 78 8.46 10.07 4.46
CA ILE A 78 7.19 9.55 5.00
C ILE A 78 6.19 10.69 5.24
N ILE A 79 6.64 11.77 5.90
CA ILE A 79 5.81 12.93 6.20
C ILE A 79 5.36 13.61 4.91
N LEU A 80 6.30 13.84 4.00
CA LEU A 80 6.03 14.48 2.72
C LEU A 80 5.04 13.68 1.86
N GLU A 81 5.18 12.35 1.80
CA GLU A 81 4.20 11.47 1.12
C GLU A 81 2.80 11.66 1.68
N ALA A 82 2.66 11.66 3.01
CA ALA A 82 1.36 11.82 3.68
C ALA A 82 0.72 13.18 3.36
N GLU A 83 1.49 14.26 3.38
CA GLU A 83 1.03 15.61 3.02
C GLU A 83 0.59 15.70 1.56
N LEU A 84 1.40 15.16 0.64
CA LEU A 84 1.07 15.15 -0.79
C LEU A 84 -0.17 14.32 -1.09
N ILE A 85 -0.35 13.17 -0.43
CA ILE A 85 -1.56 12.34 -0.56
C ILE A 85 -2.79 13.11 -0.05
N LYS A 86 -2.67 13.80 1.09
CA LYS A 86 -3.75 14.63 1.65
C LYS A 86 -4.13 15.75 0.70
N LYS A 87 -3.13 16.40 0.11
CA LYS A 87 -3.30 17.54 -0.82
C LYS A 87 -3.95 17.12 -2.13
N TYR A 88 -3.42 16.09 -2.79
CA TYR A 88 -3.83 15.70 -4.13
C TYR A 88 -4.92 14.63 -4.17
N LYS A 89 -5.12 13.88 -3.09
CA LYS A 89 -6.06 12.74 -3.00
C LYS A 89 -5.99 11.83 -4.23
N PRO A 90 -4.79 11.31 -4.59
CA PRO A 90 -4.60 10.63 -5.85
C PRO A 90 -5.40 9.35 -5.92
N LYS A 91 -6.03 9.08 -7.06
CA LYS A 91 -6.91 7.92 -7.26
C LYS A 91 -6.23 6.60 -6.90
N TYR A 92 -5.00 6.39 -7.35
CA TYR A 92 -4.31 5.12 -7.16
C TYR A 92 -3.75 4.93 -5.75
N ASN A 93 -3.52 5.98 -4.97
CA ASN A 93 -3.22 5.83 -3.54
C ASN A 93 -4.42 5.27 -2.78
N ILE A 94 -5.64 5.66 -3.14
CA ILE A 94 -6.88 5.13 -2.55
C ILE A 94 -7.10 3.67 -2.97
N VAL A 95 -6.95 3.39 -4.27
CA VAL A 95 -7.15 2.05 -4.84
C VAL A 95 -6.10 1.05 -4.38
N LEU A 96 -4.83 1.48 -4.25
CA LEU A 96 -3.73 0.62 -3.78
C LEU A 96 -3.70 0.45 -2.26
N LYS A 97 -4.29 1.38 -1.51
CA LYS A 97 -4.58 1.24 -0.07
C LYS A 97 -5.87 0.47 0.18
N ASP A 98 -6.27 -0.41 -0.73
CA ASP A 98 -7.42 -1.27 -0.49
C ASP A 98 -7.26 -1.97 0.87
N ASP A 99 -8.16 -1.68 1.79
CA ASP A 99 -8.21 -2.22 3.16
C ASP A 99 -8.22 -3.77 3.20
N ARG A 100 -8.46 -4.41 2.05
CA ARG A 100 -8.37 -5.86 1.89
C ARG A 100 -6.97 -6.44 2.10
N SER A 101 -5.91 -5.63 1.99
CA SER A 101 -4.55 -6.08 2.27
C SER A 101 -4.21 -6.11 3.77
N LYS A 102 -4.96 -5.36 4.58
CA LYS A 102 -4.74 -5.28 6.02
C LYS A 102 -5.32 -6.49 6.73
N ILE A 103 -4.56 -6.99 7.71
CA ILE A 103 -4.91 -8.16 8.50
C ILE A 103 -5.15 -7.72 9.93
N TYR A 104 -6.16 -8.30 10.54
CA TYR A 104 -6.53 -8.09 11.92
C TYR A 104 -6.39 -9.39 12.70
N ILE A 105 -5.95 -9.30 13.94
CA ILE A 105 -6.09 -10.38 14.92
C ILE A 105 -7.44 -10.19 15.56
N VAL A 106 -8.24 -11.24 15.57
CA VAL A 106 -9.63 -11.17 16.01
C VAL A 106 -9.86 -12.25 17.06
N ILE A 107 -10.43 -11.86 18.19
CA ILE A 107 -10.99 -12.80 19.17
C ILE A 107 -12.49 -12.89 18.88
N ARG A 108 -12.93 -14.07 18.48
CA ARG A 108 -14.31 -14.38 18.14
C ARG A 108 -14.80 -15.52 19.02
N ASN A 109 -15.99 -15.37 19.55
CA ASN A 109 -16.64 -16.45 20.32
C ASN A 109 -17.31 -17.42 19.34
N ASP A 110 -16.80 -18.63 19.26
CA ASP A 110 -17.42 -19.73 18.53
C ASP A 110 -18.31 -20.56 19.45
N LEU A 111 -19.49 -20.95 18.96
CA LEU A 111 -20.40 -21.89 19.62
C LEU A 111 -19.93 -23.30 19.27
N ILE A 112 -19.51 -24.05 20.27
CA ILE A 112 -19.25 -25.49 20.13
C ILE A 112 -20.30 -26.28 20.88
N THR A 113 -20.71 -27.42 20.34
CA THR A 113 -21.66 -28.35 20.99
C THR A 113 -20.87 -29.56 21.46
N LEU A 114 -20.87 -29.77 22.76
CA LEU A 114 -20.33 -30.98 23.39
C LEU A 114 -21.43 -31.65 24.22
N SER A 115 -21.71 -32.92 23.95
CA SER A 115 -22.71 -33.69 24.66
C SER A 115 -24.08 -32.94 24.80
N GLU A 116 -24.59 -32.41 23.67
CA GLU A 116 -25.84 -31.66 23.57
C GLU A 116 -25.83 -30.25 24.25
N LYS A 117 -24.78 -29.88 24.93
CA LYS A 117 -24.64 -28.55 25.54
C LYS A 117 -23.82 -27.62 24.63
N LYS A 118 -24.29 -26.37 24.53
CA LYS A 118 -23.59 -25.31 23.74
C LYS A 118 -22.69 -24.49 24.64
N TYR A 119 -21.43 -24.35 24.23
CA TYR A 119 -20.42 -23.55 24.93
C TYR A 119 -19.94 -22.43 23.99
N LYS A 120 -19.74 -21.25 24.56
CA LYS A 120 -19.05 -20.15 23.88
C LYS A 120 -17.57 -20.21 24.22
N LEU A 121 -16.73 -20.49 23.25
CA LEU A 121 -15.28 -20.50 23.43
C LEU A 121 -14.62 -19.39 22.62
N PRO A 122 -13.74 -18.59 23.22
CA PRO A 122 -12.98 -17.60 22.48
C PRO A 122 -11.97 -18.30 21.55
N LYS A 123 -11.96 -17.88 20.30
CA LYS A 123 -11.02 -18.33 19.28
C LYS A 123 -10.27 -17.16 18.73
N VAL A 124 -8.95 -17.28 18.67
CA VAL A 124 -8.10 -16.28 18.00
C VAL A 124 -7.96 -16.64 16.53
N ILE A 125 -8.36 -15.74 15.67
CA ILE A 125 -8.27 -15.92 14.21
C ILE A 125 -7.66 -14.67 13.58
N THR A 126 -7.24 -14.78 12.33
CA THR A 126 -6.89 -13.64 11.50
C THR A 126 -8.02 -13.37 10.52
N ALA A 127 -8.38 -12.11 10.35
CA ALA A 127 -9.43 -11.69 9.43
C ALA A 127 -9.02 -10.44 8.65
N ARG A 128 -9.69 -10.18 7.55
CA ARG A 128 -9.63 -8.92 6.82
C ARG A 128 -10.85 -8.08 7.17
N LYS A 129 -10.79 -6.76 6.92
CA LYS A 129 -11.88 -5.85 7.30
C LYS A 129 -13.28 -6.30 6.84
N PRO A 130 -13.46 -6.81 5.59
CA PRO A 130 -14.78 -7.29 5.16
C PRO A 130 -15.31 -8.50 5.92
N ASP A 131 -14.43 -9.28 6.58
CA ASP A 131 -14.78 -10.50 7.28
C ASP A 131 -15.02 -10.28 8.78
N LEU A 132 -14.90 -9.03 9.27
CA LEU A 132 -15.10 -8.66 10.67
C LEU A 132 -16.61 -8.63 10.99
N LYS A 133 -16.94 -9.13 12.18
CA LYS A 133 -18.30 -9.09 12.74
C LYS A 133 -18.38 -8.04 13.86
N GLU A 134 -19.55 -7.48 14.09
CA GLU A 134 -19.77 -6.50 15.17
C GLU A 134 -19.44 -7.04 16.57
N THR A 135 -19.53 -8.36 16.74
CA THR A 135 -19.23 -9.04 18.02
C THR A 135 -17.76 -9.41 18.21
N ASP A 136 -16.90 -9.11 17.23
CA ASP A 136 -15.48 -9.43 17.29
C ASP A 136 -14.73 -8.42 18.17
N ILE A 137 -13.74 -8.91 18.92
CA ILE A 137 -12.73 -8.05 19.54
C ILE A 137 -11.55 -8.01 18.58
N VAL A 138 -11.21 -6.81 18.10
CA VAL A 138 -10.33 -6.62 16.95
C VAL A 138 -9.07 -5.86 17.34
N PHE A 139 -7.91 -6.40 16.95
CA PHE A 139 -6.59 -5.77 17.10
C PHE A 139 -5.96 -5.54 15.72
N GLY A 140 -5.31 -4.41 15.52
CA GLY A 140 -4.69 -4.02 14.25
C GLY A 140 -5.27 -2.72 13.71
N PRO A 141 -5.05 -2.40 12.45
CA PRO A 141 -4.61 -3.27 11.33
C PRO A 141 -3.10 -3.55 11.28
N TYR A 142 -2.74 -4.74 10.84
CA TYR A 142 -1.35 -5.15 10.60
C TYR A 142 -1.06 -5.20 9.08
N PRO A 143 0.17 -4.84 8.66
CA PRO A 143 0.50 -4.70 7.24
C PRO A 143 0.56 -6.03 6.48
N ASN A 144 0.90 -7.13 7.17
CA ASN A 144 1.03 -8.45 6.55
C ASN A 144 0.98 -9.59 7.59
N ASN A 145 0.89 -10.83 7.07
CA ASN A 145 0.85 -12.05 7.89
C ASN A 145 2.13 -12.31 8.69
N VAL A 146 3.27 -11.82 8.26
CA VAL A 146 4.55 -12.05 8.97
C VAL A 146 4.53 -11.34 10.32
N VAL A 147 4.07 -10.09 10.35
CA VAL A 147 3.92 -9.32 11.59
C VAL A 147 2.93 -10.01 12.53
N VAL A 148 1.77 -10.44 12.01
CA VAL A 148 0.76 -11.13 12.81
C VAL A 148 1.27 -12.45 13.39
N ARG A 149 1.99 -13.21 12.59
CA ARG A 149 2.58 -14.50 13.03
C ARG A 149 3.59 -14.30 14.18
N ASN A 150 4.42 -13.26 14.09
CA ASN A 150 5.38 -12.93 15.15
C ASN A 150 4.73 -12.46 16.45
N ILE A 151 3.49 -11.94 16.40
CA ILE A 151 2.74 -11.54 17.60
C ILE A 151 2.08 -12.75 18.27
N LEU A 152 1.67 -13.75 17.48
CA LEU A 152 0.94 -14.94 17.95
C LEU A 152 1.85 -16.10 18.35
N THR A 153 3.18 -15.99 18.16
CA THR A 153 4.18 -16.97 18.58
C THR A 153 4.74 -16.61 19.94
#